data_42e3be8fda3f792eb8976fa5d38dd224
#
_entry.id   42e3be8fda3f792eb8976fa5d38dd224
#
_cell.length_a   1.000
_cell.length_b   1.000
_cell.length_c   1.000
_cell.angle_alpha   90.00
_cell.angle_beta   90.00
_cell.angle_gamma   90.00
#
_symmetry.space_group_name_H-M   'P 1'
#
loop_
_entity.id
_entity.type
_entity.pdbx_description
1 polymer ?
#
loop_
_entity_poly.entity_id
_entity_poly.type
_entity_poly.pdbx_seq_one_letter_code
_entity_poly.pdbx_strand_id
1 'polypeptide(L)'
;MYYNKIRWEKGVITIEKINKKLRAERLKRNLTYEDMANLLGYKSRSTYMYIERGFTEPRLEVMKKIATIFNKPVSYFFNLKV
;
A
#
# COMPACT_ATOMS: atom_id res chain seq x y z
N MET A 1 -3.27 3.71 -11.13
CA MET A 1 -1.99 3.81 -11.85
C MET A 1 -0.84 3.88 -10.87
N TYR A 2 0.28 3.28 -11.22
CA TYR A 2 1.45 3.24 -10.36
C TYR A 2 2.49 4.24 -10.83
N TYR A 3 3.18 4.80 -9.86
CA TYR A 3 4.33 5.65 -10.12
C TYR A 3 5.60 4.84 -9.84
N ASN A 4 6.48 4.75 -10.82
CA ASN A 4 7.74 4.01 -10.70
C ASN A 4 8.88 4.96 -10.40
N LYS A 5 9.65 4.63 -9.38
CA LYS A 5 10.80 5.43 -8.98
C LYS A 5 12.00 4.51 -8.82
N ILE A 6 13.08 4.85 -9.51
CA ILE A 6 14.33 4.09 -9.42
C ILE A 6 15.19 4.71 -8.35
N ARG A 7 15.69 3.89 -7.43
CA ARG A 7 16.56 4.33 -6.36
C ARG A 7 17.81 3.49 -6.30
N TRP A 8 18.90 4.14 -5.97
CA TRP A 8 20.16 3.47 -5.66
C TRP A 8 20.31 3.35 -4.16
N GLU A 9 20.57 2.16 -3.68
CA GLU A 9 20.72 1.92 -2.26
C GLU A 9 21.75 0.81 -2.05
N LYS A 10 22.88 1.14 -1.43
CA LYS A 10 23.97 0.20 -1.16
C LYS A 10 24.41 -0.56 -2.41
N GLY A 11 24.49 0.13 -3.54
CA GLY A 11 24.91 -0.48 -4.80
C GLY A 11 23.84 -1.31 -5.49
N VAL A 12 22.61 -1.25 -5.02
CA VAL A 12 21.50 -2.00 -5.59
C VAL A 12 20.47 -1.04 -6.14
N ILE A 13 19.94 -1.33 -7.34
CA ILE A 13 18.85 -0.55 -7.91
C ILE A 13 17.54 -1.09 -7.37
N THR A 14 16.77 -0.20 -6.74
CA THR A 14 15.44 -0.53 -6.24
C THR A 14 14.40 0.24 -7.03
N ILE A 15 13.34 -0.45 -7.45
CA ILE A 15 12.23 0.17 -8.17
C ILE A 15 11.03 0.21 -7.24
N GLU A 16 10.56 1.43 -6.95
CA GLU A 16 9.35 1.63 -6.17
C GLU A 16 8.16 1.75 -7.11
N LYS A 17 7.08 1.04 -6.80
CA LYS A 17 5.80 1.15 -7.49
C LYS A 17 4.76 1.64 -6.50
N ILE A 18 4.63 2.96 -6.40
CA ILE A 18 3.71 3.55 -5.43
C ILE A 18 2.27 3.35 -5.90
N ASN A 19 1.44 2.81 -5.00
CA ASN A 19 0.01 2.71 -5.24
C ASN A 19 -0.64 4.06 -4.96
N LYS A 20 -0.79 4.86 -6.01
CA LYS A 20 -1.27 6.24 -5.88
C LYS A 20 -2.70 6.33 -5.36
N LYS A 21 -3.55 5.40 -5.78
CA LYS A 21 -4.95 5.40 -5.33
C LYS A 21 -5.05 5.13 -3.84
N LEU A 22 -4.28 4.16 -3.37
CA LEU A 22 -4.24 3.81 -1.96
C LEU A 22 -3.70 4.98 -1.13
N ARG A 23 -2.63 5.57 -1.60
CA ARG A 23 -2.03 6.73 -0.94
C ARG A 23 -3.01 7.90 -0.86
N ALA A 24 -3.71 8.17 -1.97
CA ALA A 24 -4.67 9.28 -2.03
C ALA A 24 -5.81 9.10 -1.03
N GLU A 25 -6.36 7.88 -0.94
CA GLU A 25 -7.45 7.61 -0.01
C GLU A 25 -6.98 7.72 1.44
N ARG A 26 -5.76 7.27 1.71
CA ARG A 26 -5.19 7.39 3.05
C ARG A 26 -5.01 8.85 3.45
N LEU A 27 -4.38 9.63 2.59
CA LEU A 27 -4.13 11.05 2.86
C LEU A 27 -5.42 11.86 2.97
N LYS A 28 -6.41 11.53 2.14
CA LYS A 28 -7.70 12.20 2.18
C LYS A 28 -8.35 12.08 3.55
N ARG A 29 -8.07 11.00 4.27
CA ARG A 29 -8.60 10.74 5.60
C ARG A 29 -7.64 11.11 6.72
N ASN A 30 -6.54 11.76 6.38
CA ASN A 30 -5.51 12.17 7.35
C ASN A 30 -4.94 11.00 8.14
N LEU A 31 -4.82 9.84 7.49
CA LEU A 31 -4.26 8.66 8.14
C LEU A 31 -2.77 8.55 7.86
N THR A 32 -2.03 8.20 8.90
CA THR A 32 -0.59 7.94 8.78
C THR A 32 -0.35 6.48 8.43
N TYR A 33 0.91 6.14 8.10
CA TYR A 33 1.29 4.73 7.93
C TYR A 33 1.02 3.94 9.19
N GLU A 34 1.29 4.54 10.35
CA GLU A 34 1.06 3.89 11.64
C GLU A 34 -0.42 3.63 11.86
N ASP A 35 -1.27 4.60 11.52
CA ASP A 35 -2.71 4.43 11.63
C ASP A 35 -3.18 3.23 10.81
N MET A 36 -2.71 3.15 9.57
CA MET A 36 -3.08 2.04 8.68
C MET A 36 -2.56 0.71 9.20
N ALA A 37 -1.32 0.69 9.69
CA ALA A 37 -0.76 -0.52 10.28
C ALA A 37 -1.61 -1.01 11.45
N ASN A 38 -2.00 -0.10 12.31
CA ASN A 38 -2.85 -0.44 13.47
C ASN A 38 -4.20 -0.99 13.02
N LEU A 39 -4.83 -0.35 12.03
CA LEU A 39 -6.12 -0.80 11.50
C LEU A 39 -6.04 -2.19 10.89
N LEU A 40 -4.88 -2.54 10.32
CA LEU A 40 -4.67 -3.84 9.70
C LEU A 40 -4.11 -4.89 10.65
N GLY A 41 -3.81 -4.49 11.89
CA GLY A 41 -3.29 -5.42 12.89
C GLY A 41 -1.79 -5.68 12.78
N TYR A 42 -1.06 -4.82 12.09
CA TYR A 42 0.39 -4.93 11.99
C TYR A 42 1.08 -4.27 13.17
N LYS A 43 2.22 -4.82 13.57
CA LYS A 43 3.00 -4.27 14.68
C LYS A 43 3.88 -3.12 14.27
N SER A 44 4.23 -3.03 12.99
CA SER A 44 5.14 -2.03 12.47
C SER A 44 4.50 -1.24 11.34
N ARG A 45 4.66 0.08 11.38
CA ARG A 45 4.19 0.95 10.30
C ARG A 45 4.88 0.62 8.97
N SER A 46 6.11 0.12 9.03
CA SER A 46 6.87 -0.22 7.82
C SER A 46 6.17 -1.30 6.99
N THR A 47 5.48 -2.21 7.65
CA THR A 47 4.76 -3.28 6.95
C THR A 47 3.71 -2.69 6.02
N TYR A 48 2.92 -1.74 6.49
CA TYR A 48 1.94 -1.08 5.64
C TYR A 48 2.62 -0.18 4.59
N MET A 49 3.65 0.55 5.02
CA MET A 49 4.37 1.43 4.11
C MET A 49 4.88 0.69 2.88
N TYR A 50 5.40 -0.52 3.06
CA TYR A 50 5.89 -1.34 1.95
C TYR A 50 4.77 -1.74 1.00
N ILE A 51 3.56 -1.96 1.52
CA ILE A 51 2.40 -2.27 0.69
C ILE A 51 2.06 -1.06 -0.19
N GLU A 52 1.95 0.12 0.42
CA GLU A 52 1.59 1.33 -0.33
C GLU A 52 2.66 1.71 -1.34
N ARG A 53 3.93 1.51 -1.00
CA ARG A 53 5.04 1.84 -1.89
C ARG A 53 5.37 0.76 -2.91
N GLY A 54 4.63 -0.35 -2.87
CA GLY A 54 4.73 -1.38 -3.89
C GLY A 54 5.86 -2.38 -3.71
N PHE A 55 6.53 -2.37 -2.56
CA PHE A 55 7.59 -3.34 -2.29
C PHE A 55 7.05 -4.70 -1.89
N THR A 56 5.85 -4.73 -1.35
CA THR A 56 5.22 -5.95 -0.87
C THR A 56 3.80 -6.00 -1.39
N GLU A 57 3.41 -7.16 -1.94
CA GLU A 57 2.04 -7.40 -2.33
C GLU A 57 1.31 -8.05 -1.16
N PRO A 58 0.22 -7.44 -0.66
CA PRO A 58 -0.49 -8.03 0.48
C PRO A 58 -1.30 -9.25 0.06
N ARG A 59 -1.63 -10.09 1.03
CA ARG A 59 -2.54 -11.21 0.82
C ARG A 59 -3.93 -10.67 0.51
N LEU A 60 -4.74 -11.51 -0.13
CA LEU A 60 -6.10 -11.12 -0.48
C LEU A 60 -6.91 -10.68 0.74
N GLU A 61 -6.73 -11.32 1.89
CA GLU A 61 -7.42 -10.93 3.12
C GLU A 61 -7.11 -9.50 3.53
N VAL A 62 -5.85 -9.10 3.40
CA VAL A 62 -5.43 -7.74 3.73
C VAL A 62 -5.96 -6.76 2.69
N MET A 63 -5.96 -7.15 1.42
CA MET A 63 -6.54 -6.32 0.37
C MET A 63 -8.02 -6.04 0.65
N LYS A 64 -8.75 -7.04 1.11
CA LYS A 64 -10.17 -6.88 1.46
C LYS A 64 -10.36 -5.95 2.64
N LYS A 65 -9.49 -6.03 3.64
CA LYS A 65 -9.54 -5.13 4.80
C LYS A 65 -9.29 -3.69 4.38
N ILE A 66 -8.29 -3.48 3.52
CA ILE A 66 -7.98 -2.14 3.00
C ILE A 66 -9.19 -1.59 2.24
N ALA A 67 -9.77 -2.40 1.38
CA ALA A 67 -10.94 -2.01 0.60
C ALA A 67 -12.10 -1.61 1.52
N THR A 68 -12.31 -2.36 2.59
CA THR A 68 -13.34 -2.07 3.56
C THR A 68 -13.08 -0.75 4.29
N ILE A 69 -11.84 -0.51 4.70
CA ILE A 69 -11.46 0.73 5.38
C ILE A 69 -11.83 1.94 4.52
N PHE A 70 -11.59 1.86 3.22
CA PHE A 70 -11.82 2.99 2.31
C PHE A 70 -13.16 2.92 1.57
N ASN A 71 -13.96 1.90 1.85
CA ASN A 71 -15.25 1.70 1.22
C ASN A 71 -15.16 1.70 -0.30
N LYS A 72 -14.21 0.94 -0.82
CA LYS A 72 -13.98 0.76 -2.26
C LYS A 72 -13.83 -0.72 -2.57
N PRO A 73 -14.10 -1.14 -3.81
CA PRO A 73 -13.82 -2.53 -4.18
C PRO A 73 -12.32 -2.82 -4.19
N VAL A 74 -11.94 -4.07 -3.96
CA VAL A 74 -10.53 -4.47 -3.97
C VAL A 74 -9.87 -4.08 -5.29
N SER A 75 -10.57 -4.25 -6.40
CA SER A 75 -10.05 -3.93 -7.73
C SER A 75 -9.74 -2.45 -7.94
N TYR A 76 -10.25 -1.60 -7.07
CA TYR A 76 -9.93 -0.18 -7.15
C TYR A 76 -8.47 0.08 -6.83
N PHE A 77 -7.91 -0.69 -5.88
CA PHE A 77 -6.53 -0.51 -5.43
C PHE A 77 -5.56 -1.52 -6.01
N PHE A 78 -6.00 -2.73 -6.25
CA PHE A 78 -5.13 -3.84 -6.60
C PHE A 78 -5.56 -4.51 -7.87
N ASN A 79 -4.57 -4.90 -8.68
CA ASN A 79 -4.80 -5.63 -9.90
C ASN A 79 -4.93 -7.10 -9.57
N LEU A 80 -6.16 -7.60 -9.57
CA LEU A 80 -6.39 -9.01 -9.31
C LEU A 80 -6.29 -9.77 -10.64
N LYS A 81 -5.33 -10.66 -10.70
CA LYS A 81 -5.21 -11.56 -11.86
C LYS A 81 -6.13 -12.75 -11.64
N VAL A 82 -6.97 -12.96 -12.61
CA VAL A 82 -7.90 -14.08 -12.58
C VAL A 82 -7.31 -15.24 -13.37
#